data_fbf0637fdfdd29ec23c07f7756afd601
#
_entry.id   fbf0637fdfdd29ec23c07f7756afd601
#
_cell.length_a   1.000
_cell.length_b   1.000
_cell.length_c   1.000
_cell.angle_alpha   90.00
_cell.angle_beta   90.00
_cell.angle_gamma   90.00
#
_symmetry.space_group_name_H-M   'P 1'
#
loop_
_entity.id
_entity.type
_entity.pdbx_description
1 polymer ?
#
loop_
_entity_poly.entity_id
_entity_poly.type
_entity_poly.pdbx_seq_one_letter_code
_entity_poly.pdbx_strand_id
1 'polypeptide(L)'
;MLSVKNLKVAVEGEEILHGIDLEIKRGEVHAIMGPNGSGKSTLSNVLMGHDKYEVIDGEVKFLGQNLLELAPEERARLGMFLAFQYPKEIPGVSLVSFLRAAYNAVRSEKMSLYHFKKILEEKMELVGLSTAFMSRSLNEGFSGGEKKKAEILQMAVLEPRLAILDETDSGLDIDALKTICDAVKKVRAKDQSILLITHYPRILDYIAPDKVHVLMEGKIVMEDGEELARKLEAHGYDYVREKVGIKKAGLKIVN
;
A
#
# COMPACT_ATOMS: atom_id res chain seq x y z
N MET A 1 1.50 15.85 -4.79
CA MET A 1 0.41 15.38 -3.92
C MET A 1 0.96 14.85 -2.61
N LEU A 2 1.78 13.80 -2.59
CA LEU A 2 2.61 13.39 -1.46
C LEU A 2 4.03 13.91 -1.66
N SER A 3 4.63 14.49 -0.63
CA SER A 3 6.03 14.93 -0.61
C SER A 3 6.66 14.46 0.70
N VAL A 4 7.69 13.67 0.60
CA VAL A 4 8.52 13.19 1.71
C VAL A 4 9.93 13.72 1.48
N LYS A 5 10.52 14.35 2.51
CA LYS A 5 11.86 14.94 2.43
C LYS A 5 12.68 14.53 3.63
N ASN A 6 13.84 13.93 3.36
CA ASN A 6 14.83 13.51 4.37
C ASN A 6 14.21 12.75 5.56
N LEU A 7 13.20 11.89 5.29
CA LEU A 7 12.47 11.18 6.36
C LEU A 7 13.38 10.14 7.03
N LYS A 8 13.63 10.33 8.33
CA LYS A 8 14.33 9.38 9.18
C LYS A 8 13.40 8.82 10.24
N VAL A 9 13.44 7.51 10.41
CA VAL A 9 12.50 6.80 11.28
C VAL A 9 13.21 5.74 12.09
N ALA A 10 12.90 5.67 13.39
CA ALA A 10 13.33 4.60 14.28
C ALA A 10 12.18 3.68 14.69
N VAL A 11 12.53 2.46 15.06
CA VAL A 11 11.68 1.47 15.68
C VAL A 11 12.44 0.89 16.88
N GLU A 12 11.86 1.01 18.08
CA GLU A 12 12.49 0.50 19.31
C GLU A 12 13.93 1.03 19.52
N GLY A 13 14.18 2.28 19.09
CA GLY A 13 15.48 2.95 19.20
C GLY A 13 16.48 2.63 18.08
N GLU A 14 16.14 1.76 17.14
CA GLU A 14 16.97 1.46 15.97
C GLU A 14 16.49 2.27 14.75
N GLU A 15 17.36 3.04 14.13
CA GLU A 15 17.04 3.80 12.92
C GLU A 15 16.90 2.85 11.72
N ILE A 16 15.74 2.87 11.07
CA ILE A 16 15.38 1.99 9.94
C ILE A 16 15.35 2.75 8.62
N LEU A 17 14.83 3.99 8.63
CA LEU A 17 14.85 4.86 7.46
C LEU A 17 15.86 5.98 7.67
N HIS A 18 16.77 6.13 6.70
CA HIS A 18 17.97 6.97 6.80
C HIS A 18 17.93 8.18 5.84
N GLY A 19 16.81 8.88 5.79
CA GLY A 19 16.59 10.03 4.91
C GLY A 19 15.97 9.63 3.58
N ILE A 20 14.66 9.38 3.59
CA ILE A 20 13.87 9.07 2.39
C ILE A 20 13.39 10.37 1.76
N ASP A 21 13.65 10.49 0.46
CA ASP A 21 13.05 11.49 -0.42
C ASP A 21 12.11 10.80 -1.40
N LEU A 22 10.82 11.21 -1.44
CA LEU A 22 9.81 10.64 -2.33
C LEU A 22 8.78 11.69 -2.69
N GLU A 23 8.52 11.87 -3.97
CA GLU A 23 7.48 12.75 -4.47
C GLU A 23 6.52 11.99 -5.39
N ILE A 24 5.21 12.03 -5.06
CA ILE A 24 4.15 11.43 -5.88
C ILE A 24 3.18 12.53 -6.29
N LYS A 25 2.99 12.72 -7.60
CA LYS A 25 2.00 13.64 -8.14
C LYS A 25 0.62 12.97 -8.22
N ARG A 26 -0.41 13.78 -8.42
CA ARG A 26 -1.79 13.30 -8.54
C ARG A 26 -1.94 12.41 -9.77
N GLY A 27 -2.53 11.24 -9.58
CA GLY A 27 -2.78 10.26 -10.63
C GLY A 27 -1.57 9.38 -10.99
N GLU A 28 -0.38 9.61 -10.41
CA GLU A 28 0.79 8.76 -10.66
C GLU A 28 0.73 7.44 -9.89
N VAL A 29 1.31 6.41 -10.47
CA VAL A 29 1.59 5.11 -9.87
C VAL A 29 3.08 5.00 -9.62
N HIS A 30 3.47 4.89 -8.37
CA HIS A 30 4.85 4.66 -7.99
C HIS A 30 5.01 3.26 -7.40
N ALA A 31 6.11 2.60 -7.69
CA ALA A 31 6.48 1.33 -7.09
C ALA A 31 7.71 1.50 -6.20
N ILE A 32 7.66 0.98 -4.98
CA ILE A 32 8.83 0.81 -4.13
C ILE A 32 9.19 -0.66 -4.09
N MET A 33 10.39 -0.96 -4.55
CA MET A 33 10.97 -2.29 -4.54
C MET A 33 12.20 -2.33 -3.64
N GLY A 34 12.52 -3.50 -3.13
CA GLY A 34 13.70 -3.67 -2.27
C GLY A 34 13.70 -5.02 -1.58
N PRO A 35 14.86 -5.49 -1.11
CA PRO A 35 14.96 -6.74 -0.38
C PRO A 35 14.16 -6.68 0.95
N ASN A 36 13.93 -7.85 1.55
CA ASN A 36 13.32 -7.92 2.87
C ASN A 36 14.19 -7.17 3.89
N GLY A 37 13.55 -6.45 4.83
CA GLY A 37 14.23 -5.64 5.83
C GLY A 37 14.77 -4.30 5.32
N SER A 38 14.49 -3.89 4.08
CA SER A 38 14.97 -2.60 3.55
C SER A 38 14.24 -1.37 4.09
N GLY A 39 13.10 -1.54 4.79
CA GLY A 39 12.30 -0.44 5.35
C GLY A 39 11.00 -0.13 4.60
N LYS A 40 10.58 -0.96 3.62
CA LYS A 40 9.37 -0.72 2.79
C LYS A 40 8.09 -0.59 3.64
N SER A 41 7.81 -1.59 4.48
CA SER A 41 6.61 -1.57 5.35
C SER A 41 6.75 -0.56 6.49
N THR A 42 7.98 -0.18 6.89
CA THR A 42 8.21 0.94 7.80
C THR A 42 7.71 2.23 7.16
N LEU A 43 8.04 2.48 5.90
CA LEU A 43 7.59 3.68 5.18
C LEU A 43 6.06 3.72 5.06
N SER A 44 5.40 2.62 4.64
CA SER A 44 3.93 2.58 4.52
C SER A 44 3.24 2.85 5.86
N ASN A 45 3.72 2.26 6.94
CA ASN A 45 3.15 2.44 8.28
C ASN A 45 3.36 3.85 8.82
N VAL A 46 4.53 4.45 8.63
CA VAL A 46 4.79 5.86 9.02
C VAL A 46 3.90 6.81 8.25
N LEU A 47 3.72 6.60 6.95
CA LEU A 47 2.81 7.42 6.14
C LEU A 47 1.36 7.34 6.64
N MET A 48 0.96 6.22 7.24
CA MET A 48 -0.37 6.04 7.85
C MET A 48 -0.45 6.43 9.33
N GLY A 49 0.67 6.80 9.95
CA GLY A 49 0.69 7.29 11.33
C GLY A 49 0.64 6.20 12.39
N HIS A 50 1.18 5.03 12.10
CA HIS A 50 1.27 3.95 13.08
C HIS A 50 2.23 4.32 14.23
N ASP A 51 1.77 4.25 15.46
CA ASP A 51 2.40 4.74 16.69
C ASP A 51 3.70 4.00 17.09
N LYS A 52 3.93 2.81 16.55
CA LYS A 52 5.18 2.05 16.78
C LYS A 52 6.42 2.75 16.21
N TYR A 53 6.26 3.65 15.24
CA TYR A 53 7.33 4.24 14.46
C TYR A 53 7.61 5.67 14.90
N GLU A 54 8.83 5.94 15.34
CA GLU A 54 9.28 7.26 15.76
C GLU A 54 9.94 8.01 14.61
N VAL A 55 9.39 9.17 14.23
CA VAL A 55 10.01 10.04 13.24
C VAL A 55 11.09 10.88 13.92
N ILE A 56 12.36 10.65 13.53
CA ILE A 56 13.52 11.35 14.09
C ILE A 56 13.73 12.70 13.41
N ASP A 57 13.55 12.74 12.07
CA ASP A 57 13.84 13.92 11.24
C ASP A 57 13.05 13.84 9.92
N GLY A 58 12.91 14.97 9.25
CA GLY A 58 12.30 15.07 7.92
C GLY A 58 10.90 15.68 7.90
N GLU A 59 10.40 15.86 6.70
CA GLU A 59 9.08 16.40 6.43
C GLU A 59 8.24 15.42 5.61
N VAL A 60 6.97 15.28 5.99
CA VAL A 60 5.98 14.51 5.20
C VAL A 60 4.74 15.37 4.99
N LYS A 61 4.46 15.73 3.75
CA LYS A 61 3.29 16.54 3.37
C LYS A 61 2.38 15.77 2.42
N PHE A 62 1.09 15.79 2.70
CA PHE A 62 0.06 15.27 1.81
C PHE A 62 -0.99 16.35 1.55
N LEU A 63 -1.22 16.69 0.28
CA LEU A 63 -2.08 17.80 -0.15
C LEU A 63 -1.73 19.13 0.52
N GLY A 64 -0.45 19.35 0.82
CA GLY A 64 0.06 20.55 1.47
C GLY A 64 -0.02 20.53 3.01
N GLN A 65 -0.67 19.56 3.62
CA GLN A 65 -0.76 19.41 5.09
C GLN A 65 0.40 18.56 5.62
N ASN A 66 0.91 18.90 6.80
CA ASN A 66 1.94 18.13 7.48
C ASN A 66 1.31 16.84 8.05
N LEU A 67 1.69 15.68 7.50
CA LEU A 67 1.15 14.39 7.95
C LEU A 67 1.63 14.00 9.36
N LEU A 68 2.79 14.49 9.77
CA LEU A 68 3.39 14.09 11.06
C LEU A 68 2.59 14.62 12.27
N GLU A 69 1.75 15.65 12.04
CA GLU A 69 0.86 16.23 13.05
C GLU A 69 -0.53 15.58 13.09
N LEU A 70 -0.85 14.70 12.12
CA LEU A 70 -2.19 14.14 11.94
C LEU A 70 -2.26 12.71 12.49
N ALA A 71 -3.35 12.42 13.21
CA ALA A 71 -3.70 11.08 13.62
C ALA A 71 -4.09 10.19 12.41
N PRO A 72 -3.99 8.84 12.51
CA PRO A 72 -4.31 7.93 11.42
C PRO A 72 -5.69 8.15 10.78
N GLU A 73 -6.72 8.40 11.60
CA GLU A 73 -8.08 8.68 11.13
C GLU A 73 -8.20 10.01 10.37
N GLU A 74 -7.37 11.00 10.69
CA GLU A 74 -7.32 12.27 9.98
C GLU A 74 -6.67 12.09 8.61
N ARG A 75 -5.60 11.29 8.52
CA ARG A 75 -4.96 10.89 7.26
C ARG A 75 -5.93 10.13 6.35
N ALA A 76 -6.73 9.22 6.94
CA ALA A 76 -7.79 8.51 6.21
C ALA A 76 -8.86 9.49 5.67
N ARG A 77 -9.29 10.48 6.47
CA ARG A 77 -10.26 11.52 6.02
C ARG A 77 -9.68 12.42 4.93
N LEU A 78 -8.37 12.65 4.90
CA LEU A 78 -7.71 13.34 3.80
C LEU A 78 -7.69 12.53 2.50
N GLY A 79 -8.00 11.23 2.58
CA GLY A 79 -8.07 10.32 1.44
C GLY A 79 -6.81 9.46 1.28
N MET A 80 -6.14 9.11 2.37
CA MET A 80 -5.11 8.08 2.36
C MET A 80 -5.73 6.72 2.71
N PHE A 81 -5.20 5.65 2.12
CA PHE A 81 -5.61 4.27 2.35
C PHE A 81 -4.39 3.35 2.34
N LEU A 82 -4.37 2.37 3.23
CA LEU A 82 -3.35 1.32 3.26
C LEU A 82 -4.02 -0.06 3.16
N ALA A 83 -3.68 -0.82 2.12
CA ALA A 83 -3.91 -2.25 2.08
C ALA A 83 -2.76 -2.94 2.81
N PHE A 84 -3.08 -3.72 3.82
CA PHE A 84 -2.08 -4.36 4.68
C PHE A 84 -1.51 -5.63 4.04
N GLN A 85 -0.26 -5.93 4.35
CA GLN A 85 0.35 -7.21 3.98
C GLN A 85 -0.46 -8.40 4.52
N TYR A 86 -0.92 -8.31 5.78
CA TYR A 86 -1.74 -9.32 6.46
C TYR A 86 -3.05 -8.71 6.95
N PRO A 87 -4.16 -8.80 6.17
CA PRO A 87 -5.47 -8.32 6.59
C PRO A 87 -5.96 -9.03 7.85
N LYS A 88 -6.25 -8.26 8.90
CA LYS A 88 -6.72 -8.81 10.17
C LYS A 88 -8.18 -9.27 10.07
N GLU A 89 -8.51 -10.33 10.79
CA GLU A 89 -9.88 -10.79 10.97
C GLU A 89 -10.56 -9.98 12.09
N ILE A 90 -11.82 -9.61 11.89
CA ILE A 90 -12.62 -8.90 12.89
C ILE A 90 -13.90 -9.72 13.15
N PRO A 91 -13.85 -10.71 14.08
CA PRO A 91 -14.99 -11.54 14.39
C PRO A 91 -16.19 -10.71 14.87
N GLY A 92 -17.39 -11.07 14.44
CA GLY A 92 -18.63 -10.42 14.85
C GLY A 92 -18.94 -9.09 14.16
N VAL A 93 -18.02 -8.55 13.34
CA VAL A 93 -18.25 -7.33 12.55
C VAL A 93 -18.42 -7.68 11.08
N SER A 94 -19.65 -7.60 10.57
CA SER A 94 -19.90 -7.94 9.15
C SER A 94 -19.20 -6.98 8.20
N LEU A 95 -18.80 -7.50 7.02
CA LEU A 95 -18.15 -6.72 5.96
C LEU A 95 -18.96 -5.46 5.60
N VAL A 96 -20.29 -5.58 5.45
CA VAL A 96 -21.15 -4.44 5.14
C VAL A 96 -21.18 -3.41 6.27
N SER A 97 -21.20 -3.84 7.53
CA SER A 97 -21.23 -2.93 8.69
C SER A 97 -19.91 -2.17 8.81
N PHE A 98 -18.79 -2.89 8.67
CA PHE A 98 -17.45 -2.30 8.68
C PHE A 98 -17.29 -1.26 7.57
N LEU A 99 -17.57 -1.64 6.32
CA LEU A 99 -17.40 -0.75 5.17
C LEU A 99 -18.30 0.49 5.23
N ARG A 100 -19.56 0.31 5.69
CA ARG A 100 -20.46 1.47 5.89
C ARG A 100 -19.96 2.41 6.98
N ALA A 101 -19.46 1.88 8.08
CA ALA A 101 -18.89 2.69 9.15
C ALA A 101 -17.68 3.49 8.64
N ALA A 102 -16.76 2.83 7.93
CA ALA A 102 -15.59 3.46 7.32
C ALA A 102 -15.99 4.52 6.27
N TYR A 103 -16.92 4.21 5.38
CA TYR A 103 -17.46 5.13 4.38
C TYR A 103 -18.02 6.41 5.05
N ASN A 104 -18.84 6.24 6.09
CA ASN A 104 -19.45 7.35 6.81
C ASN A 104 -18.45 8.14 7.67
N ALA A 105 -17.30 7.55 8.03
CA ALA A 105 -16.26 8.24 8.79
C ALA A 105 -15.40 9.18 7.93
N VAL A 106 -15.29 8.89 6.62
CA VAL A 106 -14.49 9.71 5.69
C VAL A 106 -15.32 10.67 4.84
N ARG A 107 -16.66 10.64 4.95
CA ARG A 107 -17.59 11.50 4.21
C ARG A 107 -18.30 12.45 5.15
N SER A 108 -18.66 13.64 4.65
CA SER A 108 -19.46 14.62 5.39
C SER A 108 -20.91 14.19 5.60
N GLU A 109 -21.49 13.49 4.60
CA GLU A 109 -22.85 13.02 4.63
C GLU A 109 -22.90 11.51 4.95
N LYS A 110 -23.75 11.15 5.89
CA LYS A 110 -23.96 9.75 6.29
C LYS A 110 -24.94 9.06 5.34
N MET A 111 -24.53 7.90 4.83
CA MET A 111 -25.36 7.09 3.94
C MET A 111 -26.21 6.08 4.71
N SER A 112 -27.50 5.94 4.31
CA SER A 112 -28.38 4.90 4.85
C SER A 112 -27.87 3.51 4.45
N LEU A 113 -28.22 2.47 5.24
CA LEU A 113 -27.82 1.10 4.94
C LEU A 113 -28.37 0.62 3.58
N TYR A 114 -29.57 1.04 3.23
CA TYR A 114 -30.22 0.64 1.97
C TYR A 114 -29.44 1.16 0.75
N HIS A 115 -29.11 2.46 0.72
CA HIS A 115 -28.34 3.03 -0.39
C HIS A 115 -26.91 2.51 -0.42
N PHE A 116 -26.29 2.35 0.75
CA PHE A 116 -24.94 1.80 0.84
C PHE A 116 -24.83 0.39 0.29
N LYS A 117 -25.81 -0.49 0.57
CA LYS A 117 -25.83 -1.85 0.01
C LYS A 117 -25.80 -1.88 -1.51
N LYS A 118 -26.54 -1.00 -2.19
CA LYS A 118 -26.53 -0.92 -3.67
C LYS A 118 -25.14 -0.59 -4.21
N ILE A 119 -24.50 0.44 -3.64
CA ILE A 119 -23.13 0.81 -4.01
C ILE A 119 -22.18 -0.36 -3.75
N LEU A 120 -22.32 -1.01 -2.60
CA LEU A 120 -21.47 -2.13 -2.22
C LEU A 120 -21.61 -3.31 -3.21
N GLU A 121 -22.84 -3.66 -3.63
CA GLU A 121 -23.11 -4.69 -4.64
C GLU A 121 -22.37 -4.41 -5.95
N GLU A 122 -22.48 -3.18 -6.47
CA GLU A 122 -21.76 -2.75 -7.68
C GLU A 122 -20.24 -2.87 -7.52
N LYS A 123 -19.70 -2.42 -6.39
CA LYS A 123 -18.26 -2.49 -6.13
C LYS A 123 -17.79 -3.94 -5.93
N MET A 124 -18.60 -4.80 -5.31
CA MET A 124 -18.30 -6.23 -5.15
C MET A 124 -18.25 -6.96 -6.49
N GLU A 125 -19.14 -6.63 -7.40
CA GLU A 125 -19.10 -7.17 -8.77
C GLU A 125 -17.79 -6.78 -9.49
N LEU A 126 -17.37 -5.50 -9.39
CA LEU A 126 -16.13 -5.02 -10.00
C LEU A 126 -14.88 -5.77 -9.50
N VAL A 127 -14.82 -6.07 -8.21
CA VAL A 127 -13.67 -6.80 -7.61
C VAL A 127 -13.83 -8.33 -7.68
N GLY A 128 -14.97 -8.82 -8.17
CA GLY A 128 -15.26 -10.26 -8.28
C GLY A 128 -15.37 -10.94 -6.91
N LEU A 129 -15.99 -10.28 -5.92
CA LEU A 129 -16.32 -10.84 -4.61
C LEU A 129 -17.82 -11.08 -4.51
N SER A 130 -18.23 -12.30 -4.13
CA SER A 130 -19.65 -12.65 -4.01
C SER A 130 -20.38 -11.80 -2.97
N THR A 131 -21.60 -11.37 -3.24
CA THR A 131 -22.46 -10.64 -2.31
C THR A 131 -22.77 -11.40 -1.02
N ALA A 132 -22.62 -12.74 -1.03
CA ALA A 132 -22.73 -13.58 0.17
C ALA A 132 -21.73 -13.20 1.27
N PHE A 133 -20.63 -12.52 0.92
CA PHE A 133 -19.65 -12.04 1.90
C PHE A 133 -20.11 -10.81 2.69
N MET A 134 -21.15 -10.10 2.26
CA MET A 134 -21.65 -8.91 2.96
C MET A 134 -21.99 -9.16 4.43
N SER A 135 -22.61 -10.31 4.73
CA SER A 135 -23.05 -10.67 6.07
C SER A 135 -21.99 -11.42 6.88
N ARG A 136 -20.89 -11.83 6.26
CA ARG A 136 -19.80 -12.52 6.97
C ARG A 136 -18.94 -11.53 7.74
N SER A 137 -18.37 -11.98 8.84
CA SER A 137 -17.37 -11.21 9.60
C SER A 137 -16.18 -10.88 8.71
N LEU A 138 -15.65 -9.66 8.83
CA LEU A 138 -14.54 -9.17 8.01
C LEU A 138 -13.34 -10.11 8.10
N ASN A 139 -12.93 -10.65 6.96
CA ASN A 139 -11.77 -11.54 6.78
C ASN A 139 -11.83 -12.89 7.51
N GLU A 140 -12.83 -13.14 8.36
CA GLU A 140 -12.96 -14.38 9.13
C GLU A 140 -13.27 -15.57 8.22
N GLY A 141 -12.33 -16.52 8.16
CA GLY A 141 -12.43 -17.69 7.30
C GLY A 141 -12.42 -17.38 5.80
N PHE A 142 -11.91 -16.23 5.40
CA PHE A 142 -11.67 -15.92 3.99
C PHE A 142 -10.37 -16.58 3.54
N SER A 143 -10.33 -17.08 2.31
CA SER A 143 -9.07 -17.48 1.66
C SER A 143 -8.17 -16.27 1.44
N GLY A 144 -6.88 -16.50 1.16
CA GLY A 144 -5.92 -15.42 0.88
C GLY A 144 -6.39 -14.50 -0.24
N GLY A 145 -6.87 -15.05 -1.35
CA GLY A 145 -7.41 -14.28 -2.47
C GLY A 145 -8.69 -13.49 -2.12
N GLU A 146 -9.59 -14.05 -1.30
CA GLU A 146 -10.79 -13.35 -0.84
C GLU A 146 -10.46 -12.21 0.12
N LYS A 147 -9.46 -12.38 1.01
CA LYS A 147 -8.95 -11.30 1.87
C LYS A 147 -8.40 -10.14 1.04
N LYS A 148 -7.61 -10.43 0.00
CA LYS A 148 -7.08 -9.40 -0.90
C LYS A 148 -8.19 -8.72 -1.71
N LYS A 149 -9.17 -9.46 -2.23
CA LYS A 149 -10.37 -8.87 -2.86
C LYS A 149 -11.14 -7.96 -1.90
N ALA A 150 -11.27 -8.34 -0.64
CA ALA A 150 -11.93 -7.52 0.38
C ALA A 150 -11.14 -6.22 0.66
N GLU A 151 -9.82 -6.22 0.59
CA GLU A 151 -9.00 -4.99 0.68
C GLU A 151 -9.19 -4.08 -0.54
N ILE A 152 -9.19 -4.64 -1.77
CA ILE A 152 -9.47 -3.86 -2.97
C ILE A 152 -10.91 -3.33 -2.97
N LEU A 153 -11.86 -4.09 -2.42
CA LEU A 153 -13.22 -3.61 -2.19
C LEU A 153 -13.25 -2.42 -1.24
N GLN A 154 -12.46 -2.42 -0.15
CA GLN A 154 -12.33 -1.28 0.74
C GLN A 154 -11.82 -0.05 -0.03
N MET A 155 -10.76 -0.22 -0.85
CA MET A 155 -10.25 0.85 -1.71
C MET A 155 -11.34 1.36 -2.68
N ALA A 156 -12.11 0.46 -3.30
CA ALA A 156 -13.19 0.81 -4.22
C ALA A 156 -14.34 1.59 -3.57
N VAL A 157 -14.66 1.27 -2.30
CA VAL A 157 -15.73 1.92 -1.52
C VAL A 157 -15.29 3.27 -0.96
N LEU A 158 -14.06 3.36 -0.45
CA LEU A 158 -13.52 4.55 0.18
C LEU A 158 -13.05 5.60 -0.83
N GLU A 159 -12.66 5.18 -2.04
CA GLU A 159 -12.19 6.03 -3.13
C GLU A 159 -11.08 7.01 -2.67
N PRO A 160 -9.96 6.48 -2.11
CA PRO A 160 -8.90 7.32 -1.58
C PRO A 160 -8.20 8.10 -2.70
N ARG A 161 -7.56 9.20 -2.34
CA ARG A 161 -6.70 9.98 -3.24
C ARG A 161 -5.34 9.33 -3.44
N LEU A 162 -4.83 8.68 -2.38
CA LEU A 162 -3.61 7.87 -2.39
C LEU A 162 -3.91 6.50 -1.77
N ALA A 163 -3.75 5.44 -2.57
CA ALA A 163 -3.78 4.07 -2.08
C ALA A 163 -2.35 3.53 -1.96
N ILE A 164 -1.97 3.10 -0.76
CA ILE A 164 -0.72 2.39 -0.50
C ILE A 164 -1.06 0.90 -0.49
N LEU A 165 -0.48 0.14 -1.40
CA LEU A 165 -0.69 -1.30 -1.55
C LEU A 165 0.58 -2.01 -1.08
N ASP A 166 0.61 -2.45 0.19
CA ASP A 166 1.80 -3.06 0.80
C ASP A 166 1.76 -4.58 0.64
N GLU A 167 2.62 -5.10 -0.24
CA GLU A 167 2.77 -6.53 -0.56
C GLU A 167 1.43 -7.26 -0.82
N THR A 168 0.53 -6.59 -1.56
CA THR A 168 -0.79 -7.16 -1.90
C THR A 168 -0.70 -8.39 -2.81
N ASP A 169 0.45 -8.65 -3.40
CA ASP A 169 0.81 -9.78 -4.23
C ASP A 169 1.34 -10.99 -3.43
N SER A 170 1.64 -10.81 -2.15
CA SER A 170 2.22 -11.86 -1.32
C SER A 170 1.25 -13.03 -1.11
N GLY A 171 1.74 -14.26 -1.34
CA GLY A 171 0.96 -15.48 -1.14
C GLY A 171 -0.10 -15.77 -2.20
N LEU A 172 -0.11 -15.04 -3.32
CA LEU A 172 -1.01 -15.29 -4.44
C LEU A 172 -0.32 -16.11 -5.53
N ASP A 173 -1.08 -17.00 -6.16
CA ASP A 173 -0.69 -17.60 -7.43
C ASP A 173 -0.85 -16.60 -8.59
N ILE A 174 -0.41 -16.97 -9.79
CA ILE A 174 -0.39 -16.09 -10.96
C ILE A 174 -1.81 -15.64 -11.35
N ASP A 175 -2.81 -16.53 -11.28
CA ASP A 175 -4.17 -16.22 -11.68
C ASP A 175 -4.86 -15.32 -10.65
N ALA A 176 -4.64 -15.56 -9.37
CA ALA A 176 -5.10 -14.70 -8.29
C ALA A 176 -4.47 -13.31 -8.37
N LEU A 177 -3.15 -13.22 -8.62
CA LEU A 177 -2.45 -11.95 -8.81
C LEU A 177 -3.05 -11.15 -9.97
N LYS A 178 -3.25 -11.78 -11.13
CA LYS A 178 -3.88 -11.14 -12.28
C LYS A 178 -5.27 -10.62 -11.94
N THR A 179 -6.08 -11.44 -11.27
CA THR A 179 -7.44 -11.06 -10.84
C THR A 179 -7.43 -9.83 -9.93
N ILE A 180 -6.52 -9.77 -8.96
CA ILE A 180 -6.37 -8.62 -8.05
C ILE A 180 -5.90 -7.38 -8.81
N CYS A 181 -4.92 -7.50 -9.68
CA CYS A 181 -4.44 -6.37 -10.49
C CYS A 181 -5.53 -5.82 -11.42
N ASP A 182 -6.32 -6.70 -12.05
CA ASP A 182 -7.46 -6.30 -12.88
C ASP A 182 -8.54 -5.61 -12.05
N ALA A 183 -8.79 -6.07 -10.81
CA ALA A 183 -9.70 -5.39 -9.89
C ALA A 183 -9.19 -3.99 -9.54
N VAL A 184 -7.90 -3.84 -9.18
CA VAL A 184 -7.28 -2.52 -8.93
C VAL A 184 -7.46 -1.58 -10.11
N LYS A 185 -7.19 -2.03 -11.34
CA LYS A 185 -7.37 -1.21 -12.57
C LYS A 185 -8.82 -0.76 -12.76
N LYS A 186 -9.78 -1.67 -12.53
CA LYS A 186 -11.23 -1.37 -12.70
C LYS A 186 -11.75 -0.36 -11.68
N VAL A 187 -11.25 -0.42 -10.44
CA VAL A 187 -11.74 0.44 -9.35
C VAL A 187 -10.98 1.74 -9.22
N ARG A 188 -9.77 1.83 -9.79
CA ARG A 188 -8.93 3.02 -9.73
C ARG A 188 -9.56 4.19 -10.49
N ALA A 189 -9.79 5.31 -9.80
CA ALA A 189 -10.15 6.56 -10.46
C ALA A 189 -8.92 7.16 -11.19
N LYS A 190 -9.17 7.92 -12.28
CA LYS A 190 -8.10 8.52 -13.10
C LYS A 190 -7.12 9.38 -12.28
N ASP A 191 -7.64 10.08 -11.29
CA ASP A 191 -6.87 11.01 -10.45
C ASP A 191 -6.33 10.37 -9.17
N GLN A 192 -6.60 9.08 -8.96
CA GLN A 192 -6.13 8.34 -7.80
C GLN A 192 -4.70 7.90 -8.00
N SER A 193 -3.85 8.25 -7.06
CA SER A 193 -2.46 7.79 -7.04
C SER A 193 -2.33 6.47 -6.30
N ILE A 194 -1.35 5.68 -6.72
CA ILE A 194 -1.03 4.41 -6.07
C ILE A 194 0.45 4.42 -5.69
N LEU A 195 0.75 4.03 -4.46
CA LEU A 195 2.08 3.64 -4.02
C LEU A 195 2.08 2.12 -3.82
N LEU A 196 2.64 1.41 -4.78
CA LEU A 196 2.75 -0.04 -4.75
C LEU A 196 4.06 -0.42 -4.05
N ILE A 197 3.99 -1.23 -3.01
CA ILE A 197 5.16 -1.78 -2.32
C ILE A 197 5.19 -3.27 -2.60
N THR A 198 6.27 -3.73 -3.22
CA THR A 198 6.43 -5.14 -3.58
C THR A 198 7.90 -5.53 -3.64
N HIS A 199 8.17 -6.81 -3.46
CA HIS A 199 9.48 -7.41 -3.76
C HIS A 199 9.44 -8.29 -5.03
N TYR A 200 8.25 -8.42 -5.67
CA TYR A 200 8.06 -9.17 -6.91
C TYR A 200 7.86 -8.24 -8.11
N PRO A 201 8.80 -8.18 -9.08
CA PRO A 201 8.67 -7.33 -10.27
C PRO A 201 7.41 -7.64 -11.09
N ARG A 202 6.98 -8.89 -11.10
CA ARG A 202 5.87 -9.40 -11.93
C ARG A 202 4.54 -8.65 -11.75
N ILE A 203 4.25 -8.08 -10.58
CA ILE A 203 3.02 -7.27 -10.39
C ILE A 203 3.04 -6.02 -11.27
N LEU A 204 4.23 -5.51 -11.60
CA LEU A 204 4.40 -4.29 -12.39
C LEU A 204 4.07 -4.51 -13.88
N ASP A 205 4.06 -5.76 -14.36
CA ASP A 205 3.56 -6.09 -15.70
C ASP A 205 2.05 -5.87 -15.80
N TYR A 206 1.35 -5.99 -14.68
CA TYR A 206 -0.08 -5.77 -14.60
C TYR A 206 -0.43 -4.32 -14.23
N ILE A 207 0.30 -3.71 -13.29
CA ILE A 207 0.08 -2.33 -12.85
C ILE A 207 1.34 -1.53 -13.19
N ALA A 208 1.40 -1.01 -14.43
CA ALA A 208 2.55 -0.27 -14.92
C ALA A 208 2.78 1.00 -14.07
N PRO A 209 3.96 1.15 -13.43
CA PRO A 209 4.28 2.33 -12.66
C PRO A 209 4.84 3.45 -13.54
N ASP A 210 4.56 4.70 -13.16
CA ASP A 210 5.23 5.87 -13.74
C ASP A 210 6.70 5.95 -13.26
N LYS A 211 6.95 5.50 -12.01
CA LYS A 211 8.29 5.45 -11.42
C LYS A 211 8.48 4.24 -10.52
N VAL A 212 9.69 3.70 -10.56
CA VAL A 212 10.15 2.61 -9.70
C VAL A 212 11.29 3.12 -8.83
N HIS A 213 11.16 2.96 -7.52
CA HIS A 213 12.16 3.32 -6.53
C HIS A 213 12.74 2.05 -5.90
N VAL A 214 14.04 1.96 -5.81
CA VAL A 214 14.71 0.86 -5.10
C VAL A 214 15.12 1.32 -3.71
N LEU A 215 14.49 0.74 -2.70
CA LEU A 215 14.77 0.96 -1.28
C LEU A 215 15.73 -0.12 -0.78
N MET A 216 16.90 0.28 -0.32
CA MET A 216 17.91 -0.60 0.28
C MET A 216 18.51 0.07 1.50
N GLU A 217 18.67 -0.69 2.59
CA GLU A 217 19.30 -0.20 3.82
C GLU A 217 18.72 1.16 4.27
N GLY A 218 17.39 1.28 4.25
CA GLY A 218 16.67 2.47 4.68
C GLY A 218 16.78 3.69 3.76
N LYS A 219 17.31 3.57 2.54
CA LYS A 219 17.47 4.67 1.57
C LYS A 219 16.90 4.32 0.21
N ILE A 220 16.31 5.28 -0.48
CA ILE A 220 16.04 5.16 -1.93
C ILE A 220 17.39 5.36 -2.64
N VAL A 221 17.92 4.27 -3.20
CA VAL A 221 19.26 4.25 -3.80
C VAL A 221 19.22 4.37 -5.31
N MET A 222 18.06 4.13 -5.92
CA MET A 222 17.86 4.25 -7.37
C MET A 222 16.41 4.58 -7.68
N GLU A 223 16.20 5.42 -8.70
CA GLU A 223 14.88 5.75 -9.24
C GLU A 223 14.98 5.71 -10.77
N ASP A 224 14.00 5.07 -11.43
CA ASP A 224 13.86 5.06 -12.88
C ASP A 224 12.41 4.70 -13.26
N GLY A 225 12.11 4.60 -14.55
CA GLY A 225 10.83 4.13 -15.07
C GLY A 225 10.68 2.60 -15.02
N GLU A 226 9.68 2.08 -15.75
CA GLU A 226 9.34 0.64 -15.82
C GLU A 226 10.56 -0.26 -16.16
N GLU A 227 11.54 0.26 -16.94
CA GLU A 227 12.73 -0.50 -17.32
C GLU A 227 13.56 -0.96 -16.11
N LEU A 228 13.54 -0.20 -14.99
CA LEU A 228 14.23 -0.61 -13.76
C LEU A 228 13.64 -1.89 -13.19
N ALA A 229 12.31 -2.04 -13.23
CA ALA A 229 11.65 -3.27 -12.77
C ALA A 229 12.11 -4.50 -13.57
N ARG A 230 12.20 -4.36 -14.90
CA ARG A 230 12.70 -5.45 -15.78
C ARG A 230 14.16 -5.79 -15.49
N LYS A 231 15.00 -4.80 -15.22
CA LYS A 231 16.41 -5.03 -14.83
C LYS A 231 16.51 -5.75 -13.48
N LEU A 232 15.63 -5.38 -12.53
CA LEU A 232 15.55 -6.08 -11.23
C LEU A 232 15.08 -7.53 -11.37
N GLU A 233 14.14 -7.81 -12.27
CA GLU A 233 13.69 -9.17 -12.56
C GLU A 233 14.81 -10.02 -13.17
N ALA A 234 15.54 -9.46 -14.13
CA ALA A 234 16.60 -10.18 -14.83
C ALA A 234 17.88 -10.38 -14.00
N HIS A 235 18.28 -9.42 -13.18
CA HIS A 235 19.57 -9.38 -12.51
C HIS A 235 19.50 -9.33 -10.98
N GLY A 236 18.30 -9.24 -10.41
CA GLY A 236 18.10 -9.09 -8.97
C GLY A 236 18.67 -7.78 -8.42
N TYR A 237 18.71 -7.67 -7.10
CA TYR A 237 19.23 -6.48 -6.41
C TYR A 237 20.76 -6.36 -6.45
N ASP A 238 21.49 -7.39 -6.88
CA ASP A 238 22.95 -7.31 -7.02
C ASP A 238 23.35 -6.29 -8.08
N TYR A 239 22.60 -6.19 -9.18
CA TYR A 239 22.75 -5.14 -10.17
C TYR A 239 22.71 -3.72 -9.58
N VAL A 240 21.78 -3.48 -8.64
CA VAL A 240 21.67 -2.18 -7.98
C VAL A 240 22.87 -1.96 -7.07
N ARG A 241 23.24 -2.97 -6.25
CA ARG A 241 24.41 -2.89 -5.35
C ARG A 241 25.69 -2.52 -6.07
N GLU A 242 25.95 -3.17 -7.21
CA GLU A 242 27.13 -2.88 -8.04
C GLU A 242 27.11 -1.43 -8.55
N LYS A 243 25.95 -0.95 -9.04
CA LYS A 243 25.82 0.42 -9.56
C LYS A 243 26.01 1.50 -8.51
N VAL A 244 25.49 1.28 -7.29
CA VAL A 244 25.54 2.29 -6.21
C VAL A 244 26.69 2.05 -5.22
N GLY A 245 27.52 1.02 -5.44
CA GLY A 245 28.71 0.75 -4.61
C GLY A 245 28.39 0.20 -3.21
N ILE A 246 27.21 -0.38 -2.99
CA ILE A 246 26.83 -1.02 -1.73
C ILE A 246 27.40 -2.44 -1.68
N LYS A 247 28.25 -2.74 -0.70
CA LYS A 247 28.78 -4.10 -0.48
C LYS A 247 27.68 -5.03 0.04
N LYS A 248 27.68 -6.30 -0.40
CA LYS A 248 26.82 -7.33 0.22
C LYS A 248 27.15 -7.39 1.71
N ALA A 249 26.15 -7.15 2.56
CA ALA A 249 26.28 -7.46 3.98
C ALA A 249 26.57 -8.96 4.09
N GLY A 250 27.70 -9.34 4.67
CA GLY A 250 28.08 -10.74 4.86
C GLY A 250 26.96 -11.46 5.64
N LEU A 251 26.53 -12.62 5.14
CA LEU A 251 25.62 -13.50 5.87
C LEU A 251 26.20 -13.73 7.27
N LYS A 252 25.63 -13.10 8.30
CA LYS A 252 25.82 -13.56 9.68
C LYS A 252 25.06 -14.89 9.78
N ILE A 253 25.77 -15.99 9.59
CA ILE A 253 25.26 -17.31 9.98
C ILE A 253 25.15 -17.25 11.49
N VAL A 254 23.94 -17.07 12.00
CA VAL A 254 23.64 -17.31 13.41
C VAL A 254 23.53 -18.84 13.54
N ASN A 255 24.56 -19.42 14.15
CA ASN A 255 24.56 -20.83 14.58
C ASN A 255 23.60 -21.00 15.76
#